data_1ea215ced670c75ad16f624bcae02b97
#
_entry.id   1ea215ced670c75ad16f624bcae02b97
#
_cell.length_a   1.000
_cell.length_b   1.000
_cell.length_c   1.000
_cell.angle_alpha   90.00
_cell.angle_beta   90.00
_cell.angle_gamma   90.00
#
_symmetry.space_group_name_H-M   'P 1'
#
loop_
_entity.id
_entity.type
_entity.pdbx_description
1 polymer ?
#
loop_
_entity_poly.entity_id
_entity_poly.type
_entity_poly.pdbx_seq_one_letter_code
_entity_poly.pdbx_strand_id
1 'polypeptide(L)'
;MLINAKKRFYKDKVSKLRNVNPKSWYRQLKSITKMSKNNDIPEVENIKDHTDEEQAEMIAESFAKISKEYEPLDRSAIKLPLIKEEDVLQVSEAEVLEVLKSMDTSKAVPRNDVSTKIFKTFAEKLCGPITMIINEAILIGYWPEFLKMETVTSVPKVSLPQTVDDIRKICGLLNLSKILEKVICKYLIRDMEGSLDKSQ
;
A
#
# COMPACT_ATOMS: atom_id res chain seq x y z
N MET A 1 26.22 28.39 -25.93
CA MET A 1 25.26 27.60 -26.74
C MET A 1 24.54 26.52 -25.97
N LEU A 2 25.20 25.64 -25.24
CA LEU A 2 24.57 24.50 -24.52
C LEU A 2 23.48 24.91 -23.49
N ILE A 3 23.73 25.97 -22.73
CA ILE A 3 22.80 26.46 -21.69
C ILE A 3 21.49 26.95 -22.32
N ASN A 4 21.54 27.63 -23.43
CA ASN A 4 20.35 28.15 -24.13
C ASN A 4 19.54 27.01 -24.80
N ALA A 5 20.22 26.01 -25.35
CA ALA A 5 19.59 24.82 -25.88
C ALA A 5 18.88 24.04 -24.79
N LYS A 6 19.53 23.86 -23.62
CA LYS A 6 18.94 23.21 -22.43
C LYS A 6 17.72 23.95 -21.92
N LYS A 7 17.80 25.30 -21.81
CA LYS A 7 16.65 26.13 -21.39
C LYS A 7 15.48 26.01 -22.37
N ARG A 8 15.72 26.02 -23.66
CA ARG A 8 14.69 25.91 -24.72
C ARG A 8 14.04 24.52 -24.66
N PHE A 9 14.83 23.45 -24.55
CA PHE A 9 14.33 22.08 -24.43
C PHE A 9 13.39 21.90 -23.22
N TYR A 10 13.80 22.39 -22.04
CA TYR A 10 12.96 22.26 -20.84
C TYR A 10 11.70 23.12 -20.93
N LYS A 11 11.79 24.34 -21.48
CA LYS A 11 10.64 25.22 -21.67
C LYS A 11 9.59 24.57 -22.57
N ASP A 12 10.01 24.01 -23.71
CA ASP A 12 9.11 23.38 -24.67
C ASP A 12 8.50 22.10 -24.12
N LYS A 13 9.31 21.28 -23.43
CA LYS A 13 8.86 20.04 -22.83
C LYS A 13 7.87 20.28 -21.69
N VAL A 14 8.14 21.25 -20.82
CA VAL A 14 7.29 21.59 -19.67
C VAL A 14 5.98 22.22 -20.11
N SER A 15 5.99 23.13 -21.09
CA SER A 15 4.76 23.77 -21.57
C SER A 15 3.83 22.78 -22.31
N LYS A 16 4.38 21.88 -23.11
CA LYS A 16 3.57 20.83 -23.77
C LYS A 16 2.91 19.87 -22.77
N LEU A 17 3.64 19.45 -21.75
CA LEU A 17 3.12 18.52 -20.73
C LEU A 17 2.06 19.13 -19.84
N ARG A 18 2.07 20.45 -19.61
CA ARG A 18 1.09 21.12 -18.74
C ARG A 18 -0.35 20.86 -19.17
N ASN A 19 -0.63 20.87 -20.46
CA ASN A 19 -1.98 20.74 -20.99
C ASN A 19 -2.37 19.28 -21.27
N VAL A 20 -1.39 18.41 -21.55
CA VAL A 20 -1.64 17.01 -21.94
C VAL A 20 -1.62 16.08 -20.74
N ASN A 21 -0.71 16.29 -19.79
CA ASN A 21 -0.57 15.47 -18.59
C ASN A 21 -0.07 16.28 -17.38
N PRO A 22 -0.98 16.93 -16.63
CA PRO A 22 -0.63 17.78 -15.48
C PRO A 22 0.19 17.07 -14.40
N LYS A 23 -0.06 15.77 -14.16
CA LYS A 23 0.72 14.97 -13.18
C LYS A 23 2.17 14.81 -13.60
N SER A 24 2.39 14.49 -14.87
CA SER A 24 3.75 14.35 -15.42
C SER A 24 4.47 15.68 -15.49
N TRP A 25 3.76 16.75 -15.83
CA TRP A 25 4.28 18.12 -15.78
C TRP A 25 4.78 18.50 -14.40
N TYR A 26 3.96 18.28 -13.37
CA TYR A 26 4.32 18.61 -11.98
C TYR A 26 5.50 17.80 -11.47
N ARG A 27 5.57 16.50 -11.82
CA ARG A 27 6.70 15.61 -11.48
C ARG A 27 8.00 16.11 -12.12
N GLN A 28 7.96 16.50 -13.39
CA GLN A 28 9.14 17.03 -14.06
C GLN A 28 9.55 18.40 -13.52
N LEU A 29 8.59 19.24 -13.18
CA LEU A 29 8.86 20.53 -12.54
C LEU A 29 9.60 20.33 -11.21
N LYS A 30 9.12 19.46 -10.35
CA LYS A 30 9.79 19.08 -9.07
C LYS A 30 11.21 18.57 -9.30
N SER A 31 11.41 17.71 -10.30
CA SER A 31 12.73 17.17 -10.64
C SER A 31 13.72 18.27 -11.10
N ILE A 32 13.24 19.25 -11.87
CA ILE A 32 14.07 20.37 -12.37
C ILE A 32 14.41 21.35 -11.25
N THR A 33 13.46 21.64 -10.39
CA THR A 33 13.62 22.62 -9.31
C THR A 33 14.32 22.05 -8.07
N LYS A 34 14.62 20.75 -8.05
CA LYS A 34 15.14 20.03 -6.87
C LYS A 34 14.26 20.24 -5.61
N MET A 35 12.99 20.56 -5.79
CA MET A 35 12.01 20.72 -4.69
C MET A 35 11.59 19.40 -4.06
N SER A 36 12.11 18.27 -4.53
CA SER A 36 11.99 16.99 -3.86
C SER A 36 13.04 16.94 -2.75
N LYS A 37 12.78 17.58 -1.63
CA LYS A 37 13.38 17.15 -0.38
C LYS A 37 12.70 15.81 -0.05
N ASN A 38 13.44 14.73 -0.11
CA ASN A 38 13.06 13.47 0.51
C ASN A 38 13.28 13.62 2.02
N ASN A 39 12.44 14.39 2.67
CA ASN A 39 12.27 14.21 4.10
C ASN A 39 11.27 13.05 4.21
N ASP A 40 11.76 11.87 4.57
CA ASP A 40 10.93 10.69 4.82
C ASP A 40 10.03 10.93 6.05
N ILE A 41 10.36 11.92 6.89
CA ILE A 41 9.62 12.36 8.06
C ILE A 41 9.06 13.76 7.81
N PRO A 42 7.74 13.98 7.96
CA PRO A 42 7.15 15.31 7.84
C PRO A 42 7.61 16.22 8.99
N GLU A 43 7.89 17.49 8.68
CA GLU A 43 8.19 18.50 9.71
C GLU A 43 6.91 18.74 10.55
N VAL A 44 6.98 18.46 11.85
CA VAL A 44 5.89 18.66 12.82
C VAL A 44 6.38 19.61 13.91
N GLU A 45 5.65 20.70 14.15
CA GLU A 45 6.12 21.84 14.96
C GLU A 45 6.50 21.43 16.39
N ASN A 46 5.69 20.60 17.04
CA ASN A 46 5.92 20.22 18.44
C ASN A 46 7.06 19.21 18.67
N ILE A 47 7.61 18.62 17.60
CA ILE A 47 8.71 17.64 17.71
C ILE A 47 9.93 17.99 16.86
N LYS A 48 9.96 19.16 16.22
CA LYS A 48 11.02 19.57 15.30
C LYS A 48 12.43 19.64 15.90
N ASP A 49 12.51 19.81 17.22
CA ASP A 49 13.78 19.95 17.93
C ASP A 49 14.40 18.58 18.32
N HIS A 50 13.70 17.47 18.03
CA HIS A 50 14.17 16.12 18.25
C HIS A 50 14.93 15.57 17.03
N THR A 51 15.73 14.52 17.24
CA THR A 51 16.40 13.80 16.15
C THR A 51 15.39 13.09 15.25
N ASP A 52 15.79 12.73 14.02
CA ASP A 52 14.91 12.03 13.07
C ASP A 52 14.38 10.71 13.65
N GLU A 53 15.22 9.98 14.42
CA GLU A 53 14.84 8.75 15.09
C GLU A 53 13.79 8.99 16.18
N GLU A 54 13.98 10.00 17.02
CA GLU A 54 13.03 10.38 18.07
C GLU A 54 11.69 10.85 17.48
N GLN A 55 11.74 11.66 16.42
CA GLN A 55 10.52 12.09 15.70
C GLN A 55 9.77 10.90 15.13
N ALA A 56 10.47 9.93 14.53
CA ALA A 56 9.86 8.73 13.97
C ALA A 56 9.19 7.89 15.08
N GLU A 57 9.84 7.74 16.24
CA GLU A 57 9.30 7.01 17.39
C GLU A 57 8.05 7.70 17.95
N MET A 58 8.07 9.00 18.16
CA MET A 58 6.92 9.78 18.63
C MET A 58 5.70 9.66 17.69
N ILE A 59 5.94 9.69 16.38
CA ILE A 59 4.89 9.48 15.38
C ILE A 59 4.37 8.04 15.44
N ALA A 60 5.25 7.04 15.58
CA ALA A 60 4.87 5.64 15.69
C ALA A 60 4.05 5.36 16.96
N GLU A 61 4.45 5.93 18.10
CA GLU A 61 3.70 5.85 19.36
C GLU A 61 2.31 6.47 19.25
N SER A 62 2.17 7.62 18.58
CA SER A 62 0.87 8.26 18.31
C SER A 62 -0.05 7.31 17.54
N PHE A 63 0.46 6.59 16.55
CA PHE A 63 -0.32 5.61 15.80
C PHE A 63 -0.69 4.37 16.64
N ALA A 64 0.20 3.94 17.53
CA ALA A 64 -0.03 2.79 18.40
C ALA A 64 -1.01 3.10 19.54
N LYS A 65 -1.13 4.37 19.95
CA LYS A 65 -2.01 4.79 21.06
C LYS A 65 -3.45 4.34 20.84
N ILE A 66 -3.98 4.51 19.63
CA ILE A 66 -5.35 4.12 19.29
C ILE A 66 -5.60 2.63 19.55
N SER A 67 -4.62 1.78 19.21
CA SER A 67 -4.74 0.33 19.45
C SER A 67 -4.62 -0.05 20.94
N LYS A 68 -3.90 0.76 21.73
CA LYS A 68 -3.71 0.53 23.17
C LYS A 68 -4.93 0.95 24.02
N GLU A 69 -5.86 1.72 23.45
CA GLU A 69 -7.09 2.14 24.13
C GLU A 69 -8.12 0.98 24.28
N TYR A 70 -7.94 -0.08 23.51
CA TYR A 70 -8.83 -1.24 23.52
C TYR A 70 -8.14 -2.44 24.17
N GLU A 71 -8.88 -3.17 25.00
CA GLU A 71 -8.39 -4.44 25.52
C GLU A 71 -8.19 -5.44 24.36
N PRO A 72 -7.15 -6.28 24.44
CA PRO A 72 -6.94 -7.33 23.44
C PRO A 72 -8.17 -8.25 23.37
N LEU A 73 -8.59 -8.57 22.15
CA LEU A 73 -9.70 -9.49 21.93
C LEU A 73 -9.41 -10.85 22.57
N ASP A 74 -10.27 -11.31 23.46
CA ASP A 74 -10.21 -12.67 24.00
C ASP A 74 -10.61 -13.67 22.90
N ARG A 75 -9.60 -14.25 22.26
CA ARG A 75 -9.81 -15.25 21.21
C ARG A 75 -10.44 -16.53 21.72
N SER A 76 -10.33 -16.85 23.00
CA SER A 76 -10.95 -18.03 23.59
C SER A 76 -12.47 -17.91 23.68
N ALA A 77 -12.99 -16.69 23.73
CA ALA A 77 -14.43 -16.42 23.72
C ALA A 77 -15.06 -16.56 22.32
N ILE A 78 -14.24 -16.59 21.26
CA ILE A 78 -14.73 -16.73 19.87
C ILE A 78 -14.93 -18.20 19.58
N LYS A 79 -16.18 -18.64 19.52
CA LYS A 79 -16.53 -19.98 19.03
C LYS A 79 -16.42 -20.00 17.52
N LEU A 80 -15.31 -20.47 17.00
CA LEU A 80 -15.19 -20.72 15.56
C LEU A 80 -16.02 -21.95 15.19
N PRO A 81 -16.82 -21.90 14.12
CA PRO A 81 -17.50 -23.08 13.62
C PRO A 81 -16.46 -24.13 13.19
N LEU A 82 -16.77 -25.40 13.43
CA LEU A 82 -15.98 -26.49 12.86
C LEU A 82 -16.20 -26.48 11.34
N ILE A 83 -15.18 -26.04 10.62
CA ILE A 83 -15.18 -26.05 9.15
C ILE A 83 -14.78 -27.48 8.71
N LYS A 84 -15.59 -28.12 7.89
CA LYS A 84 -15.22 -29.38 7.26
C LYS A 84 -14.26 -29.10 6.11
N GLU A 85 -13.35 -30.04 5.83
CA GLU A 85 -12.37 -29.88 4.74
C GLU A 85 -13.04 -29.63 3.39
N GLU A 86 -14.23 -30.21 3.15
CA GLU A 86 -15.03 -30.02 1.95
C GLU A 86 -15.60 -28.61 1.78
N ASP A 87 -15.72 -27.84 2.89
CA ASP A 87 -16.22 -26.46 2.91
C ASP A 87 -15.08 -25.42 2.83
N VAL A 88 -13.82 -25.86 2.77
CA VAL A 88 -12.68 -24.95 2.70
C VAL A 88 -12.62 -24.29 1.32
N LEU A 89 -12.54 -22.99 1.33
CA LEU A 89 -12.43 -22.18 0.11
C LEU A 89 -11.22 -22.65 -0.72
N GLN A 90 -11.47 -22.94 -1.99
CA GLN A 90 -10.44 -23.26 -2.98
C GLN A 90 -10.36 -22.15 -4.03
N VAL A 91 -9.20 -21.55 -4.16
CA VAL A 91 -8.91 -20.51 -5.15
C VAL A 91 -8.31 -21.17 -6.39
N SER A 92 -8.79 -20.78 -7.57
CA SER A 92 -8.27 -21.30 -8.85
C SER A 92 -7.10 -20.47 -9.39
N GLU A 93 -6.23 -21.10 -10.20
CA GLU A 93 -5.14 -20.37 -10.89
C GLU A 93 -5.67 -19.29 -11.83
N ALA A 94 -6.86 -19.48 -12.42
CA ALA A 94 -7.47 -18.50 -13.31
C ALA A 94 -7.81 -17.18 -12.57
N GLU A 95 -8.32 -17.28 -11.34
CA GLU A 95 -8.63 -16.12 -10.51
C GLU A 95 -7.38 -15.35 -10.10
N VAL A 96 -6.32 -16.06 -9.72
CA VAL A 96 -5.02 -15.46 -9.40
C VAL A 96 -4.42 -14.81 -10.64
N LEU A 97 -4.49 -15.45 -11.80
CA LEU A 97 -4.01 -14.91 -13.06
C LEU A 97 -4.72 -13.60 -13.44
N GLU A 98 -6.03 -13.54 -13.24
CA GLU A 98 -6.83 -12.31 -13.47
C GLU A 98 -6.35 -11.18 -12.56
N VAL A 99 -6.13 -11.46 -11.27
CA VAL A 99 -5.61 -10.47 -10.30
C VAL A 99 -4.24 -9.97 -10.73
N LEU A 100 -3.32 -10.88 -11.10
CA LEU A 100 -1.97 -10.52 -11.55
C LEU A 100 -2.00 -9.62 -12.81
N LYS A 101 -2.82 -9.99 -13.80
CA LYS A 101 -2.98 -9.21 -15.05
C LYS A 101 -3.62 -7.84 -14.81
N SER A 102 -4.49 -7.71 -13.79
CA SER A 102 -5.16 -6.46 -13.42
C SER A 102 -4.28 -5.47 -12.66
N MET A 103 -3.08 -5.87 -12.20
CA MET A 103 -2.23 -5.01 -11.38
C MET A 103 -1.83 -3.72 -12.10
N ASP A 104 -1.94 -2.59 -11.38
CA ASP A 104 -1.51 -1.29 -11.88
C ASP A 104 -0.01 -1.09 -11.69
N THR A 105 0.73 -1.09 -12.78
CA THR A 105 2.19 -0.94 -12.81
C THR A 105 2.68 0.49 -12.59
N SER A 106 1.77 1.48 -12.50
CA SER A 106 2.11 2.88 -12.24
C SER A 106 2.20 3.22 -10.76
N LYS A 107 1.70 2.34 -9.88
CA LYS A 107 1.73 2.55 -8.43
C LYS A 107 3.14 2.42 -7.87
N ALA A 108 3.40 3.19 -6.81
CA ALA A 108 4.65 3.08 -6.06
C ALA A 108 4.80 1.67 -5.47
N VAL A 109 6.04 1.20 -5.46
CA VAL A 109 6.42 -0.09 -4.88
C VAL A 109 7.04 0.18 -3.51
N PRO A 110 6.63 -0.51 -2.45
CA PRO A 110 7.29 -0.42 -1.15
C PRO A 110 8.79 -0.73 -1.25
N ARG A 111 9.58 -0.15 -0.34
CA ARG A 111 11.02 -0.42 -0.28
C ARG A 111 11.23 -1.92 -0.03
N ASN A 112 12.15 -2.53 -0.77
CA ASN A 112 12.50 -3.97 -0.70
C ASN A 112 11.37 -4.93 -1.13
N ASP A 113 10.40 -4.48 -1.93
CA ASP A 113 9.35 -5.33 -2.48
C ASP A 113 9.55 -5.60 -3.98
N VAL A 114 8.93 -6.67 -4.46
CA VAL A 114 8.89 -7.03 -5.88
C VAL A 114 7.95 -6.10 -6.63
N SER A 115 8.43 -5.53 -7.73
CA SER A 115 7.63 -4.61 -8.54
C SER A 115 6.36 -5.27 -9.10
N THR A 116 5.24 -4.53 -9.08
CA THR A 116 3.99 -4.93 -9.74
C THR A 116 4.17 -5.26 -11.22
N LYS A 117 5.14 -4.63 -11.88
CA LYS A 117 5.50 -4.92 -13.27
C LYS A 117 6.01 -6.36 -13.45
N ILE A 118 6.78 -6.89 -12.49
CA ILE A 118 7.28 -8.27 -12.52
C ILE A 118 6.11 -9.24 -12.38
N PHE A 119 5.24 -9.04 -11.39
CA PHE A 119 4.04 -9.86 -11.21
C PHE A 119 3.16 -9.89 -12.46
N LYS A 120 2.93 -8.74 -13.09
CA LYS A 120 2.12 -8.65 -14.31
C LYS A 120 2.80 -9.30 -15.52
N THR A 121 4.12 -9.09 -15.70
CA THR A 121 4.86 -9.62 -16.85
C THR A 121 4.95 -11.15 -16.80
N PHE A 122 5.15 -11.72 -15.62
CA PHE A 122 5.29 -13.17 -15.42
C PHE A 122 4.03 -13.81 -14.84
N ALA A 123 2.85 -13.18 -15.02
CA ALA A 123 1.59 -13.63 -14.42
C ALA A 123 1.28 -15.10 -14.70
N GLU A 124 1.48 -15.59 -15.93
CA GLU A 124 1.22 -16.97 -16.34
C GLU A 124 2.17 -17.99 -15.70
N LYS A 125 3.36 -17.58 -15.27
CA LYS A 125 4.31 -18.42 -14.57
C LYS A 125 4.16 -18.38 -13.05
N LEU A 126 3.65 -17.25 -12.55
CA LEU A 126 3.51 -17.01 -11.12
C LEU A 126 2.15 -17.42 -10.56
N CYS A 127 1.10 -17.54 -11.40
CA CYS A 127 -0.25 -17.86 -10.90
C CYS A 127 -0.27 -19.21 -10.17
N GLY A 128 0.32 -20.28 -10.69
CA GLY A 128 0.34 -21.57 -10.04
C GLY A 128 0.99 -21.54 -8.64
N PRO A 129 2.26 -21.15 -8.50
CA PRO A 129 2.91 -21.05 -7.19
C PRO A 129 2.17 -20.13 -6.20
N ILE A 130 1.62 -19.01 -6.66
CA ILE A 130 0.86 -18.09 -5.80
C ILE A 130 -0.45 -18.74 -5.36
N THR A 131 -1.14 -19.44 -6.25
CA THR A 131 -2.38 -20.17 -5.91
C THR A 131 -2.12 -21.25 -4.84
N MET A 132 -1.00 -21.97 -4.94
CA MET A 132 -0.61 -22.94 -3.91
C MET A 132 -0.43 -22.28 -2.55
N ILE A 133 0.29 -21.16 -2.49
CA ILE A 133 0.51 -20.40 -1.24
C ILE A 133 -0.83 -19.94 -0.65
N ILE A 134 -1.74 -19.42 -1.49
CA ILE A 134 -3.05 -18.94 -1.05
C ILE A 134 -3.87 -20.09 -0.47
N ASN A 135 -4.00 -21.20 -1.20
CA ASN A 135 -4.81 -22.33 -0.78
C ASN A 135 -4.26 -22.99 0.48
N GLU A 136 -2.94 -23.11 0.60
CA GLU A 136 -2.31 -23.61 1.82
C GLU A 136 -2.57 -22.68 3.02
N ALA A 137 -2.41 -21.38 2.83
CA ALA A 137 -2.69 -20.39 3.88
C ALA A 137 -4.16 -20.43 4.35
N ILE A 138 -5.11 -20.64 3.43
CA ILE A 138 -6.53 -20.81 3.75
C ILE A 138 -6.77 -22.13 4.50
N LEU A 139 -6.23 -23.23 4.00
CA LEU A 139 -6.42 -24.56 4.57
C LEU A 139 -5.95 -24.66 6.02
N ILE A 140 -4.74 -24.15 6.30
CA ILE A 140 -4.15 -24.20 7.65
C ILE A 140 -4.56 -23.01 8.54
N GLY A 141 -5.31 -22.05 8.01
CA GLY A 141 -5.69 -20.83 8.75
C GLY A 141 -4.49 -19.98 9.17
N TYR A 142 -3.36 -20.09 8.47
CA TYR A 142 -2.12 -19.39 8.80
C TYR A 142 -1.73 -18.39 7.72
N TRP A 143 -1.52 -17.14 8.14
CA TRP A 143 -1.00 -16.09 7.28
C TRP A 143 0.48 -15.87 7.59
N PRO A 144 1.40 -16.05 6.63
CA PRO A 144 2.82 -15.88 6.85
C PRO A 144 3.18 -14.51 7.43
N GLU A 145 3.99 -14.47 8.48
CA GLU A 145 4.32 -13.23 9.21
C GLU A 145 4.93 -12.16 8.30
N PHE A 146 5.80 -12.54 7.35
CA PHE A 146 6.41 -11.59 6.43
C PHE A 146 5.38 -10.90 5.51
N LEU A 147 4.21 -11.53 5.24
CA LEU A 147 3.13 -10.94 4.46
C LEU A 147 2.25 -9.98 5.28
N LYS A 148 2.35 -10.02 6.61
CA LYS A 148 1.70 -9.08 7.52
C LYS A 148 2.50 -7.79 7.70
N MET A 149 3.77 -7.78 7.30
CA MET A 149 4.64 -6.62 7.43
C MET A 149 4.20 -5.50 6.48
N GLU A 150 4.19 -4.29 7.00
CA GLU A 150 3.88 -3.09 6.22
C GLU A 150 4.97 -2.02 6.39
N THR A 151 5.15 -1.23 5.36
CA THR A 151 5.94 0.01 5.46
C THR A 151 4.99 1.16 5.74
N VAL A 152 5.16 1.80 6.89
CA VAL A 152 4.37 2.96 7.27
C VAL A 152 5.03 4.22 6.72
N THR A 153 4.25 5.02 5.99
CA THR A 153 4.65 6.34 5.53
C THR A 153 3.78 7.39 6.22
N SER A 154 4.42 8.34 6.87
CA SER A 154 3.78 9.45 7.55
C SER A 154 3.45 10.55 6.56
N VAL A 155 2.18 10.98 6.48
CA VAL A 155 1.72 12.03 5.55
C VAL A 155 0.96 13.11 6.30
N PRO A 156 1.33 14.40 6.17
CA PRO A 156 0.60 15.47 6.82
C PRO A 156 -0.87 15.55 6.38
N LYS A 157 -1.78 15.76 7.31
CA LYS A 157 -3.20 16.07 7.06
C LYS A 157 -3.36 17.53 6.60
N VAL A 158 -2.49 18.39 7.09
CA VAL A 158 -2.49 19.85 6.86
C VAL A 158 -1.11 20.32 6.37
N SER A 159 -1.05 21.51 5.79
CA SER A 159 0.20 22.03 5.21
C SER A 159 1.30 22.32 6.25
N LEU A 160 0.93 22.65 7.47
CA LEU A 160 1.82 22.92 8.60
C LEU A 160 1.33 22.16 9.82
N PRO A 161 1.76 20.90 10.00
CA PRO A 161 1.36 20.08 11.14
C PRO A 161 1.90 20.68 12.44
N GLN A 162 1.02 20.86 13.43
CA GLN A 162 1.40 21.40 14.74
C GLN A 162 1.72 20.26 15.71
N THR A 163 1.01 19.15 15.58
CA THR A 163 1.12 17.99 16.46
C THR A 163 1.24 16.69 15.66
N VAL A 164 1.66 15.60 16.31
CA VAL A 164 1.70 14.26 15.69
C VAL A 164 0.31 13.77 15.25
N ASP A 165 -0.77 14.28 15.86
CA ASP A 165 -2.14 13.95 15.47
C ASP A 165 -2.53 14.53 14.10
N ASP A 166 -1.78 15.51 13.58
CA ASP A 166 -1.95 16.05 12.24
C ASP A 166 -1.32 15.17 11.15
N ILE A 167 -0.77 14.01 11.53
CA ILE A 167 -0.16 13.05 10.61
C ILE A 167 -1.13 11.91 10.31
N ARG A 168 -1.14 11.45 9.05
CA ARG A 168 -1.83 10.23 8.60
C ARG A 168 -0.84 9.09 8.45
N LYS A 169 -1.22 7.94 8.96
CA LYS A 169 -0.55 6.68 8.67
C LYS A 169 -1.00 6.19 7.28
N ILE A 170 -0.07 6.01 6.36
CA ILE A 170 -0.30 5.34 5.08
C ILE A 170 0.47 4.03 5.09
N CYS A 171 -0.26 2.93 5.13
CA CYS A 171 0.30 1.58 5.17
C CYS A 171 0.59 1.07 3.75
N GLY A 172 1.83 0.70 3.52
CA GLY A 172 2.31 0.11 2.28
C GLY A 172 2.53 -1.39 2.42
N LEU A 173 1.52 -2.20 2.14
CA LEU A 173 1.63 -3.65 2.13
C LEU A 173 2.49 -4.15 0.97
N LEU A 174 3.12 -5.30 1.14
CA LEU A 174 3.83 -6.01 0.07
C LEU A 174 2.87 -6.34 -1.09
N ASN A 175 3.38 -6.33 -2.30
CA ASN A 175 2.55 -6.61 -3.48
C ASN A 175 1.98 -8.04 -3.48
N LEU A 176 2.71 -9.02 -2.95
CA LEU A 176 2.18 -10.37 -2.77
C LEU A 176 1.01 -10.38 -1.78
N SER A 177 1.11 -9.65 -0.65
CA SER A 177 0.00 -9.51 0.32
C SER A 177 -1.24 -8.90 -0.33
N LYS A 178 -1.06 -7.86 -1.15
CA LYS A 178 -2.17 -7.25 -1.91
C LYS A 178 -2.84 -8.21 -2.89
N ILE A 179 -2.08 -9.14 -3.47
CA ILE A 179 -2.65 -10.18 -4.37
C ILE A 179 -3.53 -11.11 -3.56
N LEU A 180 -3.02 -11.62 -2.43
CA LEU A 180 -3.77 -12.50 -1.53
C LEU A 180 -5.04 -11.81 -1.03
N GLU A 181 -4.92 -10.57 -0.52
CA GLU A 181 -6.08 -9.80 -0.04
C GLU A 181 -7.13 -9.61 -1.13
N LYS A 182 -6.73 -9.27 -2.36
CA LYS A 182 -7.67 -9.11 -3.47
C LYS A 182 -8.43 -10.38 -3.80
N VAL A 183 -7.75 -11.51 -3.76
CA VAL A 183 -8.38 -12.81 -4.03
C VAL A 183 -9.39 -13.12 -2.93
N ILE A 184 -8.99 -13.05 -1.66
CA ILE A 184 -9.86 -13.35 -0.52
C ILE A 184 -11.04 -12.36 -0.45
N CYS A 185 -10.79 -11.08 -0.70
CA CYS A 185 -11.82 -10.03 -0.67
C CYS A 185 -12.94 -10.29 -1.69
N LYS A 186 -12.64 -10.86 -2.87
CA LYS A 186 -13.69 -11.24 -3.84
C LYS A 186 -14.69 -12.24 -3.25
N TYR A 187 -14.20 -13.22 -2.48
CA TYR A 187 -15.05 -14.22 -1.84
C TYR A 187 -15.84 -13.63 -0.69
N LEU A 188 -15.19 -12.83 0.17
CA LEU A 188 -15.87 -12.16 1.27
C LEU A 188 -17.00 -11.24 0.79
N ILE A 189 -16.75 -10.46 -0.26
CA ILE A 189 -17.78 -9.57 -0.83
C ILE A 189 -18.94 -10.39 -1.36
N ARG A 190 -18.70 -11.47 -2.12
CA ARG A 190 -19.75 -12.34 -2.66
C ARG A 190 -20.59 -12.95 -1.55
N ASP A 191 -19.97 -13.43 -0.49
CA ASP A 191 -20.68 -14.05 0.63
C ASP A 191 -21.49 -13.04 1.45
N MET A 192 -21.03 -11.77 1.49
CA MET A 192 -21.68 -10.67 2.21
C MET A 192 -22.70 -9.89 1.37
N GLU A 193 -22.72 -10.08 0.06
CA GLU A 193 -23.49 -9.24 -0.90
C GLU A 193 -24.99 -9.18 -0.57
N GLY A 194 -25.56 -10.26 0.02
CA GLY A 194 -26.92 -10.29 0.51
C GLY A 194 -27.16 -9.66 1.89
N SER A 195 -26.08 -9.35 2.62
CA SER A 195 -26.13 -8.87 4.01
C SER A 195 -25.70 -7.40 4.13
N LEU A 196 -25.10 -6.84 3.08
CA LEU A 196 -24.66 -5.45 3.06
C LEU A 196 -25.85 -4.50 2.87
N ASP A 197 -25.89 -3.42 3.67
CA ASP A 197 -26.85 -2.34 3.48
C ASP A 197 -26.58 -1.65 2.13
N LYS A 198 -27.66 -1.33 1.40
CA LYS A 198 -27.58 -0.66 0.08
C LYS A 198 -26.99 0.75 0.12
N SER A 199 -26.79 1.29 1.33
CA SER A 199 -26.16 2.59 1.57
C SER A 199 -24.63 2.53 1.78
N GLN A 200 -24.04 1.35 1.74
CA GLN A 200 -22.60 1.13 1.91
C GLN A 200 -21.86 0.95 0.58
#